data_9e11c1a27d253684e2b352044dca3e02
#
_entry.id   9e11c1a27d253684e2b352044dca3e02
#
_cell.length_a   1.000
_cell.length_b   1.000
_cell.length_c   1.000
_cell.angle_alpha   90.00
_cell.angle_beta   90.00
_cell.angle_gamma   90.00
#
_symmetry.space_group_name_H-M   'P 1'
#
loop_
_entity.id
_entity.type
_entity.pdbx_description
1 polymer ?
#
loop_
_entity_poly.entity_id
_entity_poly.type
_entity_poly.pdbx_seq_one_letter_code
_entity_poly.pdbx_strand_id
1 'polypeptide(L)'
;TGLIYVAARNAEQFTARYGGINRVVFIKYDALDELNIIATPDYIIHGAGLASPELYTSKPVETILSNFDGVHSLLSFAKANHVKRVLYISSSEVYGKKRSEKPFEEGTYGEIDIDNIRSSYAIAKRASEMLCKSYCLEYGVDVVIARPGHIYGPSSKQNDKRVSSDFAFRAAFGDKIVMKSSGIQKRSYCYSIDCAVQILTILLKGECGQAYNIGHDEITTIRKMATIIAQAGNVKLEISDPTENDIKDFNPMNNSALNNDKIKKLGYVDTFTVE
;
A
#
# COMPACT_ATOMS: atom_id res chain seq x y z
N THR A 1 -6.11 -0.05 -26.83
CA THR A 1 -7.17 -0.26 -25.81
C THR A 1 -7.43 -1.75 -25.63
N GLY A 2 -6.69 -2.36 -24.71
CA GLY A 2 -6.73 -3.79 -24.42
C GLY A 2 -7.85 -4.19 -23.44
N LEU A 3 -7.87 -5.46 -23.09
CA LEU A 3 -8.68 -6.02 -22.00
C LEU A 3 -7.98 -5.76 -20.66
N ILE A 4 -8.76 -5.56 -19.60
CA ILE A 4 -8.29 -5.49 -18.22
C ILE A 4 -8.77 -6.75 -17.51
N TYR A 5 -7.83 -7.55 -17.03
CA TYR A 5 -8.13 -8.69 -16.19
C TYR A 5 -8.03 -8.30 -14.72
N VAL A 6 -9.09 -8.54 -13.95
CA VAL A 6 -9.10 -8.31 -12.50
C VAL A 6 -9.07 -9.68 -11.81
N ALA A 7 -7.90 -10.04 -11.31
CA ALA A 7 -7.70 -11.26 -10.54
C ALA A 7 -8.02 -11.02 -9.07
N ALA A 8 -9.09 -11.64 -8.55
CA ALA A 8 -9.55 -11.45 -7.19
C ALA A 8 -10.33 -12.65 -6.66
N ARG A 9 -10.51 -12.72 -5.33
CA ARG A 9 -11.20 -13.84 -4.66
C ARG A 9 -12.73 -13.79 -4.80
N ASN A 10 -13.32 -12.61 -4.83
CA ASN A 10 -14.77 -12.41 -4.71
C ASN A 10 -15.37 -11.91 -6.02
N ALA A 11 -16.11 -12.80 -6.71
CA ALA A 11 -16.80 -12.50 -7.97
C ALA A 11 -17.96 -11.52 -7.80
N GLU A 12 -18.69 -11.58 -6.68
CA GLU A 12 -19.84 -10.68 -6.42
C GLU A 12 -19.38 -9.23 -6.26
N GLN A 13 -18.28 -9.01 -5.49
CA GLN A 13 -17.70 -7.68 -5.34
C GLN A 13 -17.17 -7.15 -6.68
N PHE A 14 -16.58 -8.02 -7.50
CA PHE A 14 -16.19 -7.66 -8.85
C PHE A 14 -17.37 -7.23 -9.69
N THR A 15 -18.44 -8.04 -9.74
CA THR A 15 -19.65 -7.75 -10.53
C THR A 15 -20.33 -6.46 -10.08
N ALA A 16 -20.46 -6.25 -8.77
CA ALA A 16 -21.04 -5.02 -8.22
C ALA A 16 -20.25 -3.75 -8.63
N ARG A 17 -18.93 -3.87 -8.81
CA ARG A 17 -18.05 -2.72 -9.12
C ARG A 17 -17.79 -2.53 -10.61
N TYR A 18 -17.69 -3.61 -11.38
CA TYR A 18 -17.21 -3.61 -12.77
C TYR A 18 -18.13 -4.31 -13.76
N GLY A 19 -19.25 -4.94 -13.32
CA GLY A 19 -20.11 -5.79 -14.14
C GLY A 19 -20.77 -5.11 -15.37
N GLY A 20 -20.74 -3.76 -15.43
CA GLY A 20 -21.21 -3.00 -16.59
C GLY A 20 -20.12 -2.58 -17.57
N ILE A 21 -18.85 -2.98 -17.36
CA ILE A 21 -17.72 -2.52 -18.17
C ILE A 21 -17.25 -3.63 -19.09
N ASN A 22 -17.59 -3.56 -20.39
CA ASN A 22 -17.36 -4.62 -21.39
C ASN A 22 -15.90 -5.06 -21.60
N ARG A 23 -14.91 -4.29 -21.09
CA ARG A 23 -13.48 -4.60 -21.26
C ARG A 23 -12.80 -5.04 -20.00
N VAL A 24 -13.56 -5.30 -18.92
CA VAL A 24 -13.04 -5.76 -17.64
C VAL A 24 -13.51 -7.18 -17.40
N VAL A 25 -12.57 -8.11 -17.26
CA VAL A 25 -12.81 -9.55 -17.14
C VAL A 25 -12.37 -10.02 -15.76
N PHE A 26 -13.24 -10.79 -15.08
CA PHE A 26 -12.92 -11.40 -13.80
C PHE A 26 -12.10 -12.67 -13.95
N ILE A 27 -11.08 -12.82 -13.11
CA ILE A 27 -10.34 -14.07 -12.91
C ILE A 27 -10.39 -14.39 -11.41
N LYS A 28 -10.89 -15.60 -11.07
CA LYS A 28 -10.84 -16.06 -9.69
C LYS A 28 -9.39 -16.38 -9.31
N TYR A 29 -8.87 -15.74 -8.28
CA TYR A 29 -7.50 -15.90 -7.82
C TYR A 29 -7.36 -15.59 -6.33
N ASP A 30 -6.61 -16.41 -5.62
CA ASP A 30 -6.10 -16.13 -4.27
C ASP A 30 -4.57 -16.04 -4.32
N ALA A 31 -3.97 -15.12 -3.56
CA ALA A 31 -2.51 -14.95 -3.52
C ALA A 31 -1.76 -16.13 -2.86
N LEU A 32 -2.48 -17.07 -2.24
CA LEU A 32 -1.94 -18.34 -1.73
C LEU A 32 -1.94 -19.44 -2.79
N ASP A 33 -2.60 -19.22 -3.93
CA ASP A 33 -2.65 -20.17 -5.03
C ASP A 33 -1.58 -19.87 -6.07
N GLU A 34 -1.22 -20.87 -6.86
CA GLU A 34 -0.40 -20.67 -8.05
C GLU A 34 -1.17 -19.86 -9.09
N LEU A 35 -0.51 -18.84 -9.67
CA LEU A 35 -1.12 -18.02 -10.71
C LEU A 35 -1.19 -18.80 -12.02
N ASN A 36 -2.38 -19.27 -12.36
CA ASN A 36 -2.66 -19.98 -13.62
C ASN A 36 -3.79 -19.26 -14.36
N ILE A 37 -3.44 -18.45 -15.35
CA ILE A 37 -4.40 -17.75 -16.21
C ILE A 37 -4.10 -18.06 -17.67
N ILE A 38 -5.16 -18.26 -18.47
CA ILE A 38 -5.04 -18.57 -19.90
C ILE A 38 -4.55 -17.37 -20.72
N ALA A 39 -4.88 -16.15 -20.25
CA ALA A 39 -4.49 -14.93 -20.93
C ALA A 39 -3.02 -14.56 -20.65
N THR A 40 -2.31 -14.09 -21.66
CA THR A 40 -0.98 -13.50 -21.49
C THR A 40 -1.11 -11.96 -21.47
N PRO A 41 -1.11 -11.32 -20.29
CA PRO A 41 -1.18 -9.87 -20.20
C PRO A 41 0.15 -9.24 -20.60
N ASP A 42 0.10 -8.06 -21.22
CA ASP A 42 1.31 -7.26 -21.47
C ASP A 42 1.90 -6.70 -20.19
N TYR A 43 1.05 -6.26 -19.27
CA TYR A 43 1.41 -5.62 -18.00
C TYR A 43 0.66 -6.25 -16.84
N ILE A 44 1.32 -6.40 -15.71
CA ILE A 44 0.70 -6.87 -14.47
C ILE A 44 0.95 -5.86 -13.35
N ILE A 45 -0.12 -5.50 -12.63
CA ILE A 45 -0.03 -4.78 -11.36
C ILE A 45 -0.40 -5.75 -10.25
N HIS A 46 0.56 -6.12 -9.42
CA HIS A 46 0.35 -7.07 -8.33
C HIS A 46 0.19 -6.37 -6.99
N GLY A 47 -1.04 -6.35 -6.50
CA GLY A 47 -1.39 -5.82 -5.19
C GLY A 47 -2.06 -6.86 -4.28
N ALA A 48 -2.04 -8.15 -4.67
CA ALA A 48 -2.61 -9.21 -3.85
C ALA A 48 -1.69 -9.53 -2.65
N GLY A 49 -2.31 -9.98 -1.57
CA GLY A 49 -1.64 -10.31 -0.30
C GLY A 49 -2.38 -9.71 0.90
N LEU A 50 -2.11 -10.25 2.08
CA LEU A 50 -2.69 -9.73 3.32
C LEU A 50 -1.97 -8.45 3.74
N ALA A 51 -2.70 -7.33 3.82
CA ALA A 51 -2.16 -6.00 4.08
C ALA A 51 -2.94 -5.22 5.17
N SER A 52 -3.72 -5.91 5.99
CA SER A 52 -4.42 -5.32 7.14
C SER A 52 -3.57 -5.45 8.40
N PRO A 53 -3.32 -4.36 9.17
CA PRO A 53 -2.52 -4.42 10.41
C PRO A 53 -2.99 -5.49 11.41
N GLU A 54 -4.29 -5.72 11.53
CA GLU A 54 -4.88 -6.75 12.39
C GLU A 54 -4.44 -8.17 11.99
N LEU A 55 -4.22 -8.41 10.69
CA LEU A 55 -3.80 -9.72 10.20
C LEU A 55 -2.32 -10.00 10.41
N TYR A 56 -1.48 -8.98 10.60
CA TYR A 56 -0.04 -9.18 10.81
C TYR A 56 0.25 -9.94 12.11
N THR A 57 -0.62 -9.79 13.11
CA THR A 57 -0.50 -10.45 14.41
C THR A 57 -1.42 -11.66 14.55
N SER A 58 -2.61 -11.63 13.97
CA SER A 58 -3.59 -12.74 14.07
C SER A 58 -3.37 -13.86 13.06
N LYS A 59 -2.73 -13.56 11.90
CA LYS A 59 -2.43 -14.49 10.81
C LYS A 59 -1.03 -14.25 10.23
N PRO A 60 0.03 -14.34 11.05
CA PRO A 60 1.38 -13.99 10.59
C PRO A 60 1.91 -14.94 9.52
N VAL A 61 1.60 -16.22 9.58
CA VAL A 61 2.03 -17.23 8.59
C VAL A 61 1.42 -16.90 7.23
N GLU A 62 0.10 -16.77 7.15
CA GLU A 62 -0.60 -16.42 5.90
C GLU A 62 -0.19 -15.03 5.40
N THR A 63 0.15 -14.11 6.31
CA THR A 63 0.69 -12.79 5.94
C THR A 63 2.02 -12.94 5.22
N ILE A 64 2.94 -13.77 5.71
CA ILE A 64 4.24 -14.02 5.07
C ILE A 64 4.02 -14.72 3.72
N LEU A 65 3.33 -15.86 3.71
CA LEU A 65 3.18 -16.70 2.52
C LEU A 65 2.42 -15.97 1.40
N SER A 66 1.28 -15.32 1.69
CA SER A 66 0.53 -14.59 0.66
C SER A 66 1.29 -13.42 0.04
N ASN A 67 2.23 -12.81 0.79
CA ASN A 67 3.06 -11.73 0.27
C ASN A 67 4.33 -12.23 -0.43
N PHE A 68 4.89 -13.37 -0.05
CA PHE A 68 6.12 -13.88 -0.63
C PHE A 68 5.86 -14.94 -1.74
N ASP A 69 5.12 -15.99 -1.44
CA ASP A 69 4.83 -17.04 -2.41
C ASP A 69 3.94 -16.54 -3.55
N GLY A 70 2.98 -15.64 -3.25
CA GLY A 70 2.17 -14.98 -4.26
C GLY A 70 3.01 -14.16 -5.25
N VAL A 71 4.05 -13.49 -4.77
CA VAL A 71 5.00 -12.77 -5.65
C VAL A 71 5.88 -13.75 -6.43
N HIS A 72 6.33 -14.85 -5.82
CA HIS A 72 7.10 -15.88 -6.50
C HIS A 72 6.30 -16.53 -7.64
N SER A 73 5.06 -16.92 -7.37
CA SER A 73 4.14 -17.48 -8.38
C SER A 73 3.94 -16.51 -9.55
N LEU A 74 3.67 -15.22 -9.24
CA LEU A 74 3.53 -14.17 -10.23
C LEU A 74 4.76 -14.00 -11.12
N LEU A 75 5.95 -13.92 -10.52
CA LEU A 75 7.20 -13.71 -11.25
C LEU A 75 7.56 -14.94 -12.11
N SER A 76 7.26 -16.13 -11.63
CA SER A 76 7.39 -17.38 -12.40
C SER A 76 6.46 -17.37 -13.61
N PHE A 77 5.21 -16.97 -13.42
CA PHE A 77 4.25 -16.78 -14.52
C PHE A 77 4.74 -15.72 -15.51
N ALA A 78 5.19 -14.57 -15.03
CA ALA A 78 5.66 -13.48 -15.89
C ALA A 78 6.87 -13.89 -16.74
N LYS A 79 7.82 -14.64 -16.14
CA LYS A 79 8.95 -15.24 -16.85
C LYS A 79 8.50 -16.21 -17.95
N ALA A 80 7.63 -17.17 -17.60
CA ALA A 80 7.18 -18.21 -18.53
C ALA A 80 6.36 -17.66 -19.71
N ASN A 81 5.63 -16.57 -19.50
CA ASN A 81 4.73 -15.97 -20.49
C ASN A 81 5.29 -14.69 -21.13
N HIS A 82 6.55 -14.34 -20.91
CA HIS A 82 7.20 -13.16 -21.49
C HIS A 82 6.39 -11.85 -21.28
N VAL A 83 5.84 -11.67 -20.08
CA VAL A 83 5.11 -10.44 -19.69
C VAL A 83 6.04 -9.24 -19.86
N LYS A 84 5.57 -8.18 -20.51
CA LYS A 84 6.41 -7.01 -20.84
C LYS A 84 6.92 -6.30 -19.58
N ARG A 85 6.05 -6.16 -18.57
CA ARG A 85 6.45 -5.57 -17.28
C ARG A 85 5.49 -5.94 -16.16
N VAL A 86 6.04 -6.14 -14.98
CA VAL A 86 5.33 -6.33 -13.70
C VAL A 86 5.55 -5.11 -12.81
N LEU A 87 4.50 -4.57 -12.22
CA LEU A 87 4.59 -3.65 -11.10
C LEU A 87 4.18 -4.38 -9.82
N TYR A 88 5.11 -4.46 -8.88
CA TYR A 88 4.85 -5.00 -7.54
C TYR A 88 4.49 -3.88 -6.57
N ILE A 89 3.30 -3.96 -5.94
CA ILE A 89 2.91 -3.05 -4.87
C ILE A 89 3.48 -3.57 -3.56
N SER A 90 4.55 -2.92 -3.12
CA SER A 90 5.19 -3.12 -1.82
C SER A 90 4.51 -2.25 -0.74
N SER A 91 5.26 -1.67 0.17
CA SER A 91 4.75 -0.82 1.25
C SER A 91 5.88 0.03 1.83
N SER A 92 5.55 1.19 2.39
CA SER A 92 6.47 1.98 3.20
C SER A 92 6.92 1.25 4.48
N GLU A 93 6.25 0.19 4.91
CA GLU A 93 6.68 -0.61 6.06
C GLU A 93 8.01 -1.36 5.82
N VAL A 94 8.45 -1.51 4.57
CA VAL A 94 9.80 -2.05 4.25
C VAL A 94 10.93 -1.21 4.84
N TYR A 95 10.68 0.06 5.12
CA TYR A 95 11.71 0.94 5.71
C TYR A 95 12.03 0.58 7.14
N GLY A 96 11.09 0.05 7.91
CA GLY A 96 11.27 -0.17 9.34
C GLY A 96 11.44 1.13 10.13
N LYS A 97 11.90 1.01 11.36
CA LYS A 97 12.09 2.13 12.29
C LYS A 97 13.48 2.76 12.10
N LYS A 98 13.55 4.07 11.93
CA LYS A 98 14.81 4.83 11.90
C LYS A 98 14.85 5.86 13.03
N ARG A 99 16.07 6.30 13.37
CA ARG A 99 16.31 7.35 14.36
C ARG A 99 16.19 8.77 13.79
N SER A 100 16.37 8.90 12.46
CA SER A 100 16.33 10.19 11.76
C SER A 100 14.89 10.68 11.57
N GLU A 101 14.66 11.98 11.72
CA GLU A 101 13.39 12.65 11.44
C GLU A 101 13.19 13.05 9.95
N LYS A 102 14.19 12.80 9.09
CA LYS A 102 14.05 13.07 7.65
C LYS A 102 13.05 12.10 7.02
N PRO A 103 12.32 12.47 5.94
CA PRO A 103 11.53 11.51 5.15
C PRO A 103 12.36 10.32 4.67
N PHE A 104 11.71 9.19 4.39
CA PHE A 104 12.39 8.03 3.83
C PHE A 104 12.66 8.21 2.34
N GLU A 105 13.90 7.99 1.96
CA GLU A 105 14.34 7.84 0.56
C GLU A 105 14.45 6.36 0.22
N GLU A 106 14.35 5.99 -1.06
CA GLU A 106 14.30 4.59 -1.50
C GLU A 106 15.56 3.77 -1.14
N GLY A 107 16.69 4.43 -0.99
CA GLY A 107 17.97 3.80 -0.59
C GLY A 107 18.18 3.69 0.91
N THR A 108 17.29 4.23 1.76
CA THR A 108 17.47 4.24 3.22
C THR A 108 16.63 3.17 3.89
N TYR A 109 17.22 2.43 4.83
CA TYR A 109 16.55 1.39 5.59
C TYR A 109 16.81 1.58 7.09
N GLY A 110 15.77 1.33 7.89
CA GLY A 110 15.85 1.27 9.33
C GLY A 110 15.78 -0.17 9.84
N GLU A 111 15.67 -0.30 11.15
CA GLU A 111 15.59 -1.56 11.86
C GLU A 111 14.17 -2.15 11.75
N ILE A 112 14.09 -3.47 11.58
CA ILE A 112 12.87 -4.25 11.76
C ILE A 112 13.15 -5.24 12.88
N ASP A 113 12.38 -5.14 13.95
CA ASP A 113 12.46 -6.03 15.10
C ASP A 113 11.87 -7.40 14.72
N ILE A 114 12.75 -8.42 14.61
CA ILE A 114 12.36 -9.77 14.22
C ILE A 114 11.61 -10.53 15.33
N ASP A 115 11.79 -10.12 16.60
CA ASP A 115 11.10 -10.73 17.73
C ASP A 115 9.65 -10.22 17.87
N ASN A 116 9.32 -9.14 17.19
CA ASN A 116 7.96 -8.62 17.14
C ASN A 116 7.18 -9.28 16.00
N ILE A 117 6.17 -10.10 16.34
CA ILE A 117 5.36 -10.81 15.35
C ILE A 117 4.68 -9.90 14.31
N ARG A 118 4.38 -8.63 14.65
CA ARG A 118 3.85 -7.63 13.73
C ARG A 118 4.81 -7.36 12.55
N SER A 119 6.09 -7.61 12.72
CA SER A 119 7.09 -7.44 11.65
C SER A 119 6.96 -8.43 10.50
N SER A 120 6.12 -9.47 10.64
CA SER A 120 5.84 -10.48 9.60
C SER A 120 5.55 -9.85 8.23
N TYR A 121 4.72 -8.79 8.19
CA TYR A 121 4.39 -8.08 6.97
C TYR A 121 5.57 -7.31 6.38
N ALA A 122 6.26 -6.53 7.19
CA ALA A 122 7.39 -5.71 6.74
C ALA A 122 8.54 -6.58 6.21
N ILE A 123 8.83 -7.71 6.89
CA ILE A 123 9.84 -8.69 6.49
C ILE A 123 9.43 -9.36 5.18
N ALA A 124 8.18 -9.83 5.05
CA ALA A 124 7.67 -10.43 3.83
C ALA A 124 7.77 -9.47 2.63
N LYS A 125 7.41 -8.19 2.81
CA LYS A 125 7.54 -7.16 1.76
C LYS A 125 9.00 -6.92 1.37
N ARG A 126 9.95 -6.86 2.34
CA ARG A 126 11.39 -6.77 2.03
C ARG A 126 11.90 -7.97 1.23
N ALA A 127 11.55 -9.19 1.66
CA ALA A 127 11.93 -10.41 0.97
C ALA A 127 11.37 -10.43 -0.46
N SER A 128 10.12 -10.02 -0.64
CA SER A 128 9.47 -9.95 -1.96
C SER A 128 10.12 -8.92 -2.88
N GLU A 129 10.53 -7.76 -2.37
CA GLU A 129 11.30 -6.78 -3.17
C GLU A 129 12.66 -7.35 -3.60
N MET A 130 13.34 -8.07 -2.71
CA MET A 130 14.58 -8.74 -3.07
C MET A 130 14.34 -9.79 -4.15
N LEU A 131 13.26 -10.58 -4.03
CA LEU A 131 12.88 -11.56 -5.05
C LEU A 131 12.61 -10.88 -6.40
N CYS A 132 11.89 -9.76 -6.44
CA CYS A 132 11.67 -8.96 -7.65
C CYS A 132 13.00 -8.57 -8.31
N LYS A 133 13.95 -8.03 -7.54
CA LYS A 133 15.26 -7.64 -8.03
C LYS A 133 16.08 -8.84 -8.52
N SER A 134 15.97 -9.98 -7.83
CA SER A 134 16.64 -11.23 -8.25
C SER A 134 16.11 -11.72 -9.60
N TYR A 135 14.80 -11.67 -9.83
CA TYR A 135 14.21 -12.02 -11.12
C TYR A 135 14.61 -11.06 -12.26
N CYS A 136 14.77 -9.76 -11.95
CA CYS A 136 15.32 -8.81 -12.92
C CYS A 136 16.75 -9.21 -13.32
N LEU A 137 17.60 -9.50 -12.33
CA LEU A 137 19.03 -9.79 -12.57
C LEU A 137 19.24 -11.14 -13.21
N GLU A 138 18.57 -12.19 -12.71
CA GLU A 138 18.86 -13.58 -13.09
C GLU A 138 18.13 -14.00 -14.37
N TYR A 139 16.90 -13.51 -14.55
CA TYR A 139 16.01 -13.95 -15.63
C TYR A 139 15.61 -12.84 -16.62
N GLY A 140 16.00 -11.59 -16.38
CA GLY A 140 15.64 -10.49 -17.24
C GLY A 140 14.14 -10.11 -17.21
N VAL A 141 13.41 -10.52 -16.17
CA VAL A 141 12.00 -10.14 -16.00
C VAL A 141 11.93 -8.66 -15.63
N ASP A 142 11.26 -7.85 -16.43
CA ASP A 142 11.13 -6.41 -16.13
C ASP A 142 10.13 -6.18 -14.99
N VAL A 143 10.65 -5.84 -13.81
CA VAL A 143 9.86 -5.59 -12.61
C VAL A 143 10.17 -4.21 -12.05
N VAL A 144 9.13 -3.43 -11.78
CA VAL A 144 9.22 -2.16 -11.04
C VAL A 144 8.48 -2.28 -9.72
N ILE A 145 8.94 -1.55 -8.69
CA ILE A 145 8.43 -1.68 -7.33
C ILE A 145 7.85 -0.35 -6.88
N ALA A 146 6.61 -0.37 -6.39
CA ALA A 146 5.94 0.78 -5.80
C ALA A 146 5.86 0.61 -4.27
N ARG A 147 6.24 1.64 -3.50
CA ARG A 147 6.18 1.67 -2.03
C ARG A 147 5.15 2.69 -1.56
N PRO A 148 3.85 2.34 -1.53
CA PRO A 148 2.84 3.26 -1.01
C PRO A 148 3.07 3.57 0.46
N GLY A 149 2.89 4.87 0.80
CA GLY A 149 2.77 5.34 2.17
C GLY A 149 1.33 5.24 2.68
N HIS A 150 0.84 6.33 3.27
CA HIS A 150 -0.52 6.41 3.79
C HIS A 150 -1.47 6.93 2.71
N ILE A 151 -2.24 6.02 2.12
CA ILE A 151 -3.22 6.35 1.08
C ILE A 151 -4.59 6.60 1.71
N TYR A 152 -5.26 7.66 1.32
CA TYR A 152 -6.62 7.99 1.71
C TYR A 152 -7.51 8.27 0.49
N GLY A 153 -8.83 8.17 0.66
CA GLY A 153 -9.77 8.45 -0.42
C GLY A 153 -11.09 7.69 -0.28
N PRO A 154 -12.04 7.91 -1.19
CA PRO A 154 -13.42 7.44 -1.06
C PRO A 154 -13.60 5.93 -1.20
N SER A 155 -12.59 5.18 -1.60
CA SER A 155 -12.67 3.72 -1.77
C SER A 155 -12.42 2.92 -0.49
N SER A 156 -12.21 3.58 0.65
CA SER A 156 -12.05 2.94 1.95
C SER A 156 -13.32 2.20 2.38
N LYS A 157 -13.16 1.09 3.09
CA LYS A 157 -14.30 0.35 3.65
C LYS A 157 -14.68 0.91 5.02
N GLN A 158 -15.96 0.83 5.37
CA GLN A 158 -16.47 1.32 6.66
C GLN A 158 -15.79 0.69 7.88
N ASN A 159 -15.32 -0.56 7.77
CA ASN A 159 -14.61 -1.26 8.83
C ASN A 159 -13.08 -1.17 8.72
N ASP A 160 -12.57 -0.30 7.87
CA ASP A 160 -11.12 -0.04 7.75
C ASP A 160 -10.64 0.76 8.97
N LYS A 161 -9.83 0.13 9.81
CA LYS A 161 -9.32 0.72 11.05
C LYS A 161 -8.11 1.64 10.86
N ARG A 162 -7.69 1.88 9.62
CA ARG A 162 -6.66 2.90 9.36
C ARG A 162 -7.20 4.27 9.76
N VAL A 163 -6.37 5.04 10.44
CA VAL A 163 -6.74 6.30 11.09
C VAL A 163 -7.52 7.25 10.16
N SER A 164 -7.05 7.49 8.94
CA SER A 164 -7.72 8.36 7.97
C SER A 164 -9.11 7.87 7.57
N SER A 165 -9.28 6.55 7.45
CA SER A 165 -10.56 5.92 7.09
C SER A 165 -11.55 5.96 8.27
N ASP A 166 -11.12 5.57 9.48
CA ASP A 166 -11.97 5.60 10.68
C ASP A 166 -12.46 7.00 10.96
N PHE A 167 -11.59 8.02 10.90
CA PHE A 167 -11.98 9.42 11.11
C PHE A 167 -12.96 9.92 10.05
N ALA A 168 -12.73 9.58 8.78
CA ALA A 168 -13.62 9.99 7.69
C ALA A 168 -15.01 9.35 7.83
N PHE A 169 -15.11 8.07 8.17
CA PHE A 169 -16.40 7.42 8.39
C PHE A 169 -17.12 7.98 9.61
N ARG A 170 -16.44 8.20 10.74
CA ARG A 170 -17.04 8.86 11.92
C ARG A 170 -17.62 10.22 11.57
N ALA A 171 -16.83 11.04 10.89
CA ALA A 171 -17.28 12.36 10.47
C ALA A 171 -18.49 12.29 9.52
N ALA A 172 -18.48 11.36 8.56
CA ALA A 172 -19.59 11.18 7.62
C ALA A 172 -20.91 10.71 8.29
N PHE A 173 -20.80 9.95 9.39
CA PHE A 173 -21.98 9.52 10.18
C PHE A 173 -22.37 10.51 11.28
N GLY A 174 -21.69 11.63 11.43
CA GLY A 174 -21.95 12.61 12.47
C GLY A 174 -21.42 12.20 13.86
N ASP A 175 -20.58 11.19 13.93
CA ASP A 175 -19.96 10.73 15.16
C ASP A 175 -18.73 11.57 15.50
N LYS A 176 -18.48 11.76 16.79
CA LYS A 176 -17.24 12.40 17.25
C LYS A 176 -16.01 11.57 16.85
N ILE A 177 -14.93 12.26 16.51
CA ILE A 177 -13.62 11.64 16.30
C ILE A 177 -12.92 11.55 17.65
N VAL A 178 -12.48 10.33 18.02
CA VAL A 178 -11.69 10.10 19.23
C VAL A 178 -10.28 9.66 18.84
N MET A 179 -9.31 10.51 19.10
CA MET A 179 -7.88 10.18 18.95
C MET A 179 -7.36 9.56 20.25
N LYS A 180 -6.74 8.39 20.15
CA LYS A 180 -6.16 7.65 21.29
C LYS A 180 -4.68 7.95 21.50
N SER A 181 -4.22 9.12 21.08
CA SER A 181 -2.84 9.62 21.28
C SER A 181 -2.77 11.11 21.00
N SER A 182 -1.64 11.74 21.32
CA SER A 182 -1.39 13.17 21.01
C SER A 182 -1.41 13.48 19.50
N GLY A 183 -1.28 12.48 18.63
CA GLY A 183 -1.34 12.61 17.18
C GLY A 183 -0.19 13.39 16.54
N ILE A 184 0.97 13.47 17.21
CA ILE A 184 2.16 14.19 16.70
C ILE A 184 2.93 13.46 15.62
N GLN A 185 2.62 12.18 15.39
CA GLN A 185 3.29 11.36 14.39
C GLN A 185 3.10 11.95 12.99
N LYS A 186 4.19 12.03 12.25
CA LYS A 186 4.27 12.62 10.91
C LYS A 186 4.04 11.59 9.82
N ARG A 187 3.27 11.96 8.80
CA ARG A 187 2.90 11.12 7.65
C ARG A 187 2.91 11.95 6.36
N SER A 188 3.21 11.30 5.24
CA SER A 188 2.88 11.79 3.90
C SER A 188 1.60 11.09 3.46
N TYR A 189 0.48 11.80 3.49
CA TYR A 189 -0.79 11.25 3.00
C TYR A 189 -0.91 11.49 1.50
N CYS A 190 -1.29 10.48 0.76
CA CYS A 190 -1.49 10.55 -0.68
C CYS A 190 -2.94 10.23 -1.02
N TYR A 191 -3.57 11.09 -1.80
CA TYR A 191 -4.93 10.84 -2.27
C TYR A 191 -4.96 9.65 -3.25
N SER A 192 -6.02 8.85 -3.20
CA SER A 192 -6.09 7.59 -3.96
C SER A 192 -5.98 7.77 -5.48
N ILE A 193 -6.42 8.90 -6.03
CA ILE A 193 -6.25 9.22 -7.46
C ILE A 193 -4.78 9.50 -7.76
N ASP A 194 -4.10 10.32 -6.96
CA ASP A 194 -2.67 10.57 -7.11
C ASP A 194 -1.86 9.28 -6.98
N CYS A 195 -2.23 8.40 -6.03
CA CYS A 195 -1.63 7.08 -5.90
C CYS A 195 -1.79 6.25 -7.19
N ALA A 196 -2.96 6.25 -7.80
CA ALA A 196 -3.20 5.54 -9.07
C ALA A 196 -2.36 6.12 -10.22
N VAL A 197 -2.26 7.45 -10.32
CA VAL A 197 -1.40 8.11 -11.32
C VAL A 197 0.07 7.78 -11.08
N GLN A 198 0.54 7.78 -9.82
CA GLN A 198 1.90 7.38 -9.46
C GLN A 198 2.18 5.91 -9.83
N ILE A 199 1.26 4.98 -9.54
CA ILE A 199 1.37 3.57 -9.94
C ILE A 199 1.51 3.43 -11.45
N LEU A 200 0.66 4.11 -12.23
CA LEU A 200 0.74 4.06 -13.69
C LEU A 200 2.02 4.72 -14.23
N THR A 201 2.47 5.80 -13.62
CA THR A 201 3.74 6.44 -13.97
C THR A 201 4.93 5.51 -13.75
N ILE A 202 4.97 4.81 -12.60
CA ILE A 202 6.01 3.82 -12.30
C ILE A 202 5.93 2.64 -13.28
N LEU A 203 4.73 2.13 -13.54
CA LEU A 203 4.52 1.03 -14.48
C LEU A 203 5.06 1.36 -15.88
N LEU A 204 4.82 2.56 -16.36
CA LEU A 204 5.13 2.94 -17.76
C LEU A 204 6.55 3.50 -17.93
N LYS A 205 7.12 4.15 -16.89
CA LYS A 205 8.38 4.90 -17.00
C LYS A 205 9.45 4.47 -16.00
N GLY A 206 9.12 3.63 -15.01
CA GLY A 206 10.07 3.17 -14.01
C GLY A 206 11.20 2.34 -14.62
N GLU A 207 12.36 2.33 -13.98
CA GLU A 207 13.50 1.51 -14.37
C GLU A 207 13.41 0.12 -13.72
N CYS A 208 13.76 -0.93 -14.48
CA CYS A 208 13.74 -2.31 -14.01
C CYS A 208 14.53 -2.49 -12.71
N GLY A 209 13.96 -3.20 -11.77
CA GLY A 209 14.56 -3.48 -10.45
C GLY A 209 14.52 -2.30 -9.48
N GLN A 210 14.01 -1.13 -9.90
CA GLN A 210 13.97 0.06 -9.05
C GLN A 210 12.68 0.14 -8.24
N ALA A 211 12.82 0.61 -6.99
CA ALA A 211 11.70 0.96 -6.12
C ALA A 211 11.44 2.47 -6.18
N TYR A 212 10.17 2.84 -6.05
CA TYR A 212 9.69 4.23 -6.02
C TYR A 212 8.71 4.43 -4.88
N ASN A 213 8.91 5.48 -4.10
CA ASN A 213 7.96 5.92 -3.09
C ASN A 213 6.67 6.43 -3.75
N ILE A 214 5.54 6.10 -3.14
CA ILE A 214 4.24 6.68 -3.46
C ILE A 214 3.76 7.44 -2.22
N GLY A 215 3.68 8.74 -2.33
CA GLY A 215 3.31 9.64 -1.25
C GLY A 215 2.99 11.02 -1.79
N HIS A 216 3.01 11.99 -0.90
CA HIS A 216 2.88 13.41 -1.20
C HIS A 216 3.96 14.18 -0.44
N ASP A 217 4.42 15.33 -0.96
CA ASP A 217 5.47 16.13 -0.30
C ASP A 217 4.98 16.79 0.99
N GLU A 218 3.67 17.05 1.07
CA GLU A 218 3.12 17.60 2.30
C GLU A 218 3.23 16.59 3.44
N ILE A 219 4.03 16.96 4.45
CA ILE A 219 4.15 16.20 5.68
C ILE A 219 3.14 16.75 6.68
N THR A 220 2.19 15.93 7.07
CA THR A 220 1.19 16.32 8.07
C THR A 220 1.20 15.39 9.28
N THR A 221 0.58 15.81 10.38
CA THR A 221 0.43 15.00 11.58
C THR A 221 -0.93 14.30 11.60
N ILE A 222 -1.03 13.21 12.35
CA ILE A 222 -2.33 12.55 12.59
C ILE A 222 -3.33 13.53 13.19
N ARG A 223 -2.87 14.44 14.10
CA ARG A 223 -3.71 15.48 14.69
C ARG A 223 -4.24 16.47 13.63
N LYS A 224 -3.38 16.96 12.72
CA LYS A 224 -3.81 17.88 11.65
C LYS A 224 -4.85 17.19 10.76
N MET A 225 -4.62 15.95 10.35
CA MET A 225 -5.59 15.16 9.56
C MET A 225 -6.93 15.01 10.30
N ALA A 226 -6.90 14.64 11.58
CA ALA A 226 -8.12 14.53 12.41
C ALA A 226 -8.87 15.86 12.51
N THR A 227 -8.15 16.98 12.66
CA THR A 227 -8.75 18.32 12.74
C THR A 227 -9.45 18.68 11.43
N ILE A 228 -8.80 18.49 10.29
CA ILE A 228 -9.36 18.77 8.95
C ILE A 228 -10.64 17.94 8.74
N ILE A 229 -10.60 16.65 9.03
CA ILE A 229 -11.77 15.76 8.87
C ILE A 229 -12.90 16.15 9.83
N ALA A 230 -12.58 16.48 11.09
CA ALA A 230 -13.59 16.92 12.06
C ALA A 230 -14.28 18.21 11.63
N GLN A 231 -13.52 19.19 11.12
CA GLN A 231 -14.06 20.44 10.58
C GLN A 231 -14.93 20.18 9.35
N ALA A 232 -14.48 19.37 8.40
CA ALA A 232 -15.25 19.03 7.20
C ALA A 232 -16.57 18.33 7.52
N GLY A 233 -16.59 17.43 8.51
CA GLY A 233 -17.80 16.73 8.97
C GLY A 233 -18.61 17.48 10.01
N ASN A 234 -18.18 18.64 10.46
CA ASN A 234 -18.77 19.40 11.56
C ASN A 234 -18.99 18.56 12.83
N VAL A 235 -17.99 17.76 13.21
CA VAL A 235 -18.03 16.88 14.37
C VAL A 235 -16.94 17.27 15.39
N LYS A 236 -17.11 16.81 16.64
CA LYS A 236 -16.16 17.08 17.72
C LYS A 236 -14.92 16.18 17.61
N LEU A 237 -13.75 16.76 17.81
CA LEU A 237 -12.49 16.04 17.99
C LEU A 237 -12.15 15.96 19.49
N GLU A 238 -12.01 14.74 20.01
CA GLU A 238 -11.58 14.45 21.37
C GLU A 238 -10.25 13.71 21.37
N ILE A 239 -9.43 13.96 22.37
CA ILE A 239 -8.17 13.24 22.59
C ILE A 239 -8.30 12.48 23.91
N SER A 240 -8.06 11.19 23.89
CA SER A 240 -8.04 10.32 25.08
C SER A 240 -6.70 9.62 25.21
N ASP A 241 -6.39 9.15 26.41
CA ASP A 241 -5.24 8.29 26.63
C ASP A 241 -5.47 6.91 25.99
N PRO A 242 -4.44 6.31 25.39
CA PRO A 242 -4.54 4.98 24.78
C PRO A 242 -4.63 3.90 25.87
N THR A 243 -5.36 2.83 25.60
CA THR A 243 -5.31 1.60 26.37
C THR A 243 -4.06 0.77 26.00
N GLU A 244 -3.67 -0.21 26.84
CA GLU A 244 -2.57 -1.11 26.51
C GLU A 244 -2.77 -1.86 25.17
N ASN A 245 -4.01 -2.21 24.84
CA ASN A 245 -4.32 -2.86 23.56
C ASN A 245 -4.16 -1.90 22.38
N ASP A 246 -4.54 -0.62 22.54
CA ASP A 246 -4.35 0.38 21.51
C ASP A 246 -2.85 0.57 21.20
N ILE A 247 -2.00 0.56 22.21
CA ILE A 247 -0.54 0.74 22.06
C ILE A 247 0.09 -0.39 21.22
N LYS A 248 -0.39 -1.64 21.38
CA LYS A 248 0.10 -2.80 20.62
C LYS A 248 -0.15 -2.67 19.12
N ASP A 249 -1.24 -2.02 18.72
CA ASP A 249 -1.64 -1.84 17.34
C ASP A 249 -1.00 -0.60 16.69
N PHE A 250 -0.36 0.26 17.47
CA PHE A 250 0.24 1.49 16.93
C PHE A 250 1.42 1.19 16.01
N ASN A 251 1.48 1.94 14.91
CA ASN A 251 2.68 1.97 14.09
C ASN A 251 3.84 2.57 14.91
N PRO A 252 4.95 1.85 15.10
CA PRO A 252 6.05 2.27 15.96
C PRO A 252 6.84 3.47 15.41
N MET A 253 6.55 3.93 14.19
CA MET A 253 7.27 5.02 13.54
C MET A 253 6.69 6.38 13.90
N ASN A 254 7.49 7.25 14.53
CA ASN A 254 7.13 8.65 14.78
C ASN A 254 7.03 9.45 13.48
N ASN A 255 7.94 9.20 12.55
CA ASN A 255 7.92 9.79 11.22
C ASN A 255 8.00 8.69 10.16
N SER A 256 6.94 8.52 9.38
CA SER A 256 6.89 7.64 8.20
C SER A 256 6.60 8.42 6.91
N ALA A 257 6.94 9.71 6.88
CA ALA A 257 6.89 10.50 5.66
C ALA A 257 7.86 9.95 4.62
N LEU A 258 7.48 10.04 3.36
CA LEU A 258 8.25 9.58 2.21
C LEU A 258 8.78 10.78 1.42
N ASN A 259 9.99 10.66 0.89
CA ASN A 259 10.51 11.57 -0.12
C ASN A 259 10.05 11.06 -1.50
N ASN A 260 9.51 11.95 -2.33
CA ASN A 260 8.94 11.63 -3.65
C ASN A 260 9.80 12.14 -4.82
N ASP A 261 11.02 12.63 -4.58
CA ASP A 261 11.88 13.20 -5.64
C ASP A 261 12.13 12.21 -6.78
N LYS A 262 12.24 10.92 -6.47
CA LYS A 262 12.53 9.89 -7.47
C LYS A 262 11.38 9.71 -8.47
N ILE A 263 10.13 9.66 -8.01
CA ILE A 263 8.99 9.53 -8.92
C ILE A 263 8.73 10.83 -9.70
N LYS A 264 9.01 12.00 -9.11
CA LYS A 264 8.91 13.29 -9.79
C LYS A 264 9.86 13.38 -10.99
N LYS A 265 11.03 12.76 -10.93
CA LYS A 265 11.94 12.66 -12.08
C LYS A 265 11.34 11.87 -13.25
N LEU A 266 10.32 11.03 -13.03
CA LEU A 266 9.56 10.36 -14.08
C LEU A 266 8.47 11.25 -14.69
N GLY A 267 8.31 12.50 -14.21
CA GLY A 267 7.35 13.48 -14.69
C GLY A 267 6.00 13.47 -13.95
N TYR A 268 5.94 12.85 -12.75
CA TYR A 268 4.78 12.97 -11.87
C TYR A 268 4.76 14.34 -11.16
N VAL A 269 3.57 14.88 -10.97
CA VAL A 269 3.32 16.12 -10.22
C VAL A 269 2.19 15.87 -9.24
N ASP A 270 2.37 16.28 -7.97
CA ASP A 270 1.33 16.20 -6.94
C ASP A 270 0.12 17.05 -7.33
N THR A 271 -1.10 16.54 -7.13
CA THR A 271 -2.35 17.20 -7.55
C THR A 271 -3.24 17.56 -6.36
N PHE A 272 -3.40 16.66 -5.39
CA PHE A 272 -4.33 16.84 -4.28
C PHE A 272 -3.58 16.97 -2.95
N THR A 273 -3.95 17.98 -2.17
CA THR A 273 -3.49 18.17 -0.78
C THR A 273 -4.44 17.50 0.21
N VAL A 274 -4.07 17.49 1.48
CA VAL A 274 -4.94 17.00 2.57
C VAL A 274 -6.08 17.99 2.88
N GLU A 275 -5.92 19.26 2.52
CA GLU A 275 -6.87 20.37 2.73
C GLU A 275 -7.93 20.47 1.65
#